data_c470d2980f8adc60fa7e322eca6306d3
#
_entry.id   c470d2980f8adc60fa7e322eca6306d3
#
_cell.length_a   1.000
_cell.length_b   1.000
_cell.length_c   1.000
_cell.angle_alpha   90.00
_cell.angle_beta   90.00
_cell.angle_gamma   90.00
#
_symmetry.space_group_name_H-M   'P 1'
#
loop_
_entity.id
_entity.type
_entity.pdbx_description
1 polymer ?
#
loop_
_entity_poly.entity_id
_entity_poly.type
_entity_poly.pdbx_seq_one_letter_code
_entity_poly.pdbx_strand_id
1 'polypeptide(L)'
;MINKQIVITTVLFFLCQIVVWYQLNAQLIWDWAKGSKSMWLMSLLGVPISIIFWYCTKIGYEGFGALWPVRFMGFATSMMTFPILTYLYLGETITL
;
A
#
# COMPACT_ATOMS: atom_id res chain seq x y z
N MET A 1 4.79 17.71 -17.11
CA MET A 1 4.05 18.48 -16.08
C MET A 1 3.14 17.54 -15.29
N ILE A 2 3.15 17.67 -13.97
CA ILE A 2 2.32 16.84 -13.10
C ILE A 2 0.88 17.37 -13.16
N ASN A 3 -0.07 16.51 -13.49
CA ASN A 3 -1.47 16.89 -13.50
C ASN A 3 -2.15 16.42 -12.20
N LYS A 4 -3.39 16.89 -11.99
CA LYS A 4 -4.15 16.59 -10.78
C LYS A 4 -4.35 15.07 -10.58
N GLN A 5 -4.59 14.35 -11.66
CA GLN A 5 -4.82 12.89 -11.59
C GLN A 5 -3.58 12.15 -11.14
N ILE A 6 -2.40 12.57 -11.57
CA ILE A 6 -1.13 11.96 -11.15
C ILE A 6 -0.92 12.18 -9.66
N VAL A 7 -1.20 13.39 -9.16
CA VAL A 7 -1.06 13.70 -7.73
C VAL A 7 -2.02 12.86 -6.90
N ILE A 8 -3.27 12.77 -7.31
CA ILE A 8 -4.28 11.96 -6.60
C ILE A 8 -3.86 10.50 -6.58
N THR A 9 -3.40 9.96 -7.71
CA THR A 9 -2.96 8.57 -7.80
C THR A 9 -1.79 8.30 -6.86
N THR A 10 -0.81 9.20 -6.81
CA THR A 10 0.35 9.06 -5.92
C THR A 10 -0.08 8.99 -4.46
N VAL A 11 -0.93 9.92 -4.04
CA VAL A 11 -1.43 9.96 -2.66
C VAL A 11 -2.19 8.69 -2.33
N LEU A 12 -3.08 8.24 -3.22
CA LEU A 12 -3.86 7.03 -3.01
C LEU A 12 -2.96 5.79 -2.91
N PHE A 13 -1.92 5.69 -3.73
CA PHE A 13 -0.99 4.56 -3.64
C PHE A 13 -0.27 4.54 -2.30
N PHE A 14 0.21 5.69 -1.81
CA PHE A 14 0.86 5.75 -0.51
C PHE A 14 -0.10 5.31 0.60
N LEU A 15 -1.34 5.79 0.58
CA LEU A 15 -2.34 5.39 1.59
C LEU A 15 -2.61 3.89 1.52
N CYS A 16 -2.74 3.34 0.32
CA CYS A 16 -2.94 1.91 0.14
C CYS A 16 -1.76 1.10 0.67
N GLN A 17 -0.53 1.54 0.39
CA GLN A 17 0.65 0.82 0.84
C GLN A 17 0.75 0.82 2.37
N ILE A 18 0.42 1.94 3.01
CA ILE A 18 0.40 2.01 4.47
C ILE A 18 -0.62 1.02 5.04
N VAL A 19 -1.83 1.00 4.49
CA VAL A 19 -2.88 0.09 4.96
C VAL A 19 -2.49 -1.36 4.71
N VAL A 20 -1.91 -1.67 3.55
CA VAL A 20 -1.46 -3.03 3.24
C VAL A 20 -0.37 -3.47 4.21
N TRP A 21 0.55 -2.58 4.55
CA TRP A 21 1.59 -2.91 5.53
C TRP A 21 0.97 -3.34 6.86
N TYR A 22 0.00 -2.58 7.36
CA TYR A 22 -0.69 -2.94 8.60
C TYR A 22 -1.49 -4.23 8.44
N GLN A 23 -2.14 -4.42 7.30
CA GLN A 23 -2.90 -5.64 7.05
C GLN A 23 -2.04 -6.89 7.16
N LEU A 24 -0.85 -6.86 6.60
CA LEU A 24 0.04 -8.03 6.57
C LEU A 24 0.88 -8.18 7.82
N ASN A 25 1.27 -7.08 8.45
CA ASN A 25 2.29 -7.09 9.50
C ASN A 25 1.75 -6.77 10.90
N ALA A 26 0.47 -6.48 11.04
CA ALA A 26 -0.13 -6.22 12.35
C ALA A 26 0.08 -7.40 13.29
N GLN A 27 0.09 -8.62 12.78
CA GLN A 27 0.33 -9.82 13.55
C GLN A 27 1.73 -9.85 14.19
N LEU A 28 2.65 -9.06 13.67
CA LEU A 28 4.02 -9.00 14.17
C LEU A 28 4.19 -7.99 15.30
N ILE A 29 3.28 -7.03 15.40
CA ILE A 29 3.39 -5.92 16.37
C ILE A 29 2.28 -5.91 17.41
N TRP A 30 1.13 -6.52 17.12
CA TRP A 30 0.00 -6.55 18.05
C TRP A 30 -0.45 -7.98 18.32
N ASP A 31 -0.62 -8.30 19.60
CA ASP A 31 -1.04 -9.67 20.00
C ASP A 31 -2.46 -9.99 19.53
N TRP A 32 -3.37 -9.00 19.53
CA TRP A 32 -4.74 -9.25 19.10
C TRP A 32 -4.83 -9.64 17.63
N ALA A 33 -3.82 -9.29 16.84
CA ALA A 33 -3.80 -9.56 15.41
C ALA A 33 -3.20 -10.91 15.04
N LYS A 34 -2.78 -11.72 16.04
CA LYS A 34 -2.13 -13.02 15.78
C LYS A 34 -3.10 -14.20 15.68
N GLY A 35 -4.32 -14.02 16.15
CA GLY A 35 -5.29 -15.11 16.18
C GLY A 35 -5.99 -15.37 14.85
N SER A 36 -6.67 -16.52 14.77
CA SER A 36 -7.41 -16.88 13.55
C SER A 36 -8.52 -15.89 13.19
N LYS A 37 -9.17 -15.32 14.21
CA LYS A 37 -10.19 -14.30 13.97
C LYS A 37 -9.62 -13.07 13.30
N SER A 38 -8.40 -12.67 13.71
CA SER A 38 -7.72 -11.54 13.11
C SER A 38 -7.31 -11.82 11.67
N MET A 39 -6.95 -13.07 11.35
CA MET A 39 -6.68 -13.47 9.98
C MET A 39 -7.89 -13.20 9.08
N TRP A 40 -9.08 -13.60 9.51
CA TRP A 40 -10.30 -13.36 8.75
C TRP A 40 -10.62 -11.85 8.63
N LEU A 41 -10.43 -11.12 9.72
CA LEU A 41 -10.65 -9.67 9.73
C LEU A 41 -9.71 -8.98 8.74
N MET A 42 -8.41 -9.34 8.78
CA MET A 42 -7.43 -8.75 7.88
C MET A 42 -7.70 -9.13 6.43
N SER A 43 -8.18 -10.35 6.18
CA SER A 43 -8.56 -10.77 4.83
C SER A 43 -9.74 -9.96 4.30
N LEU A 44 -10.71 -9.61 5.16
CA LEU A 44 -11.83 -8.77 4.78
C LEU A 44 -11.40 -7.35 4.42
N LEU A 45 -10.31 -6.86 5.03
CA LEU A 45 -9.76 -5.56 4.66
C LEU A 45 -9.23 -5.54 3.23
N GLY A 46 -8.90 -6.70 2.68
CA GLY A 46 -8.46 -6.82 1.29
C GLY A 46 -9.51 -6.35 0.29
N VAL A 47 -10.80 -6.46 0.62
CA VAL A 47 -11.87 -6.04 -0.28
C VAL A 47 -11.83 -4.53 -0.54
N PRO A 48 -11.90 -3.65 0.49
CA PRO A 48 -11.81 -2.22 0.25
C PRO A 48 -10.45 -1.80 -0.32
N ILE A 49 -9.37 -2.46 0.09
CA ILE A 49 -8.03 -2.18 -0.46
C ILE A 49 -8.01 -2.46 -1.96
N SER A 50 -8.57 -3.58 -2.39
CA SER A 50 -8.64 -3.93 -3.81
C SER A 50 -9.45 -2.90 -4.61
N ILE A 51 -10.54 -2.42 -4.05
CA ILE A 51 -11.36 -1.39 -4.69
C ILE A 51 -10.55 -0.10 -4.86
N ILE A 52 -9.80 0.30 -3.84
CA ILE A 52 -8.97 1.51 -3.91
C ILE A 52 -7.87 1.34 -4.97
N PHE A 53 -7.22 0.17 -5.03
CA PHE A 53 -6.23 -0.10 -6.07
C PHE A 53 -6.82 -0.05 -7.47
N TRP A 54 -8.06 -0.51 -7.62
CA TRP A 54 -8.76 -0.44 -8.89
C TRP A 54 -8.93 1.02 -9.33
N TYR A 55 -9.37 1.89 -8.41
CA TYR A 55 -9.49 3.31 -8.69
C TYR A 55 -8.13 3.96 -8.94
N CYS A 56 -7.10 3.59 -8.19
CA CYS A 56 -5.75 4.09 -8.43
C CYS A 56 -5.29 3.79 -9.85
N THR A 57 -5.53 2.57 -10.31
CA THR A 57 -5.16 2.16 -11.66
C THR A 57 -5.93 2.95 -12.70
N LYS A 58 -7.24 3.13 -12.49
CA LYS A 58 -8.09 3.87 -13.42
C LYS A 58 -7.66 5.33 -13.53
N ILE A 59 -7.53 6.01 -12.39
CA ILE A 59 -7.16 7.42 -12.35
C ILE A 59 -5.73 7.60 -12.88
N GLY A 60 -4.83 6.72 -12.49
CA GLY A 60 -3.45 6.76 -12.94
C GLY A 60 -3.32 6.57 -14.44
N TYR A 61 -4.06 5.63 -14.99
CA TYR A 61 -4.06 5.41 -16.44
C TYR A 61 -4.55 6.66 -17.19
N GLU A 62 -5.60 7.28 -16.69
CA GLU A 62 -6.11 8.52 -17.30
C GLU A 62 -5.08 9.67 -17.20
N GLY A 63 -4.35 9.74 -16.07
CA GLY A 63 -3.35 10.78 -15.86
C GLY A 63 -2.09 10.60 -16.67
N PHE A 64 -1.56 9.38 -16.73
CA PHE A 64 -0.32 9.09 -17.45
C PHE A 64 -0.54 8.75 -18.92
N GLY A 65 -1.72 8.30 -19.28
CA GLY A 65 -2.00 7.84 -20.64
C GLY A 65 -1.40 6.48 -20.97
N ALA A 66 -0.86 5.77 -19.97
CA ALA A 66 -0.27 4.44 -20.13
C ALA A 66 -0.30 3.68 -18.82
N LEU A 67 -0.23 2.35 -18.88
CA LEU A 67 -0.28 1.51 -17.69
C LEU A 67 1.07 1.37 -17.00
N TRP A 68 2.18 1.36 -17.75
CA TRP A 68 3.50 1.16 -17.16
C TRP A 68 3.87 2.17 -16.07
N PRO A 69 3.65 3.50 -16.27
CA PRO A 69 3.94 4.45 -15.19
C PRO A 69 3.14 4.18 -13.93
N VAL A 70 1.89 3.70 -14.06
CA VAL A 70 1.06 3.37 -12.91
C VAL A 70 1.67 2.22 -12.13
N ARG A 71 2.14 1.19 -12.81
CA ARG A 71 2.82 0.05 -12.19
C ARG A 71 4.09 0.46 -11.48
N PHE A 72 4.92 1.26 -12.14
CA PHE A 72 6.16 1.76 -11.51
C PHE A 72 5.87 2.60 -10.28
N MET A 73 4.83 3.42 -10.33
CA MET A 73 4.42 4.21 -9.17
C MET A 73 4.01 3.30 -8.00
N GLY A 74 3.27 2.23 -8.27
CA GLY A 74 2.89 1.25 -7.26
C GLY A 74 4.11 0.62 -6.60
N PHE A 75 5.08 0.20 -7.39
CA PHE A 75 6.33 -0.37 -6.86
C PHE A 75 7.12 0.67 -6.06
N ALA A 76 7.26 1.88 -6.59
CA ALA A 76 8.03 2.93 -5.93
C ALA A 76 7.43 3.29 -4.57
N THR A 77 6.12 3.47 -4.50
CA THR A 77 5.45 3.80 -3.24
C THR A 77 5.57 2.66 -2.23
N SER A 78 5.49 1.41 -2.69
CA SER A 78 5.68 0.25 -1.83
C SER A 78 7.10 0.18 -1.28
N MET A 79 8.10 0.39 -2.13
CA MET A 79 9.51 0.35 -1.73
C MET A 79 9.89 1.46 -0.77
N MET A 80 9.18 2.58 -0.82
CA MET A 80 9.38 3.68 0.12
C MET A 80 8.67 3.44 1.44
N THR A 81 7.45 2.92 1.38
CA THR A 81 6.60 2.73 2.57
C THR A 81 7.07 1.57 3.43
N PHE A 82 7.43 0.45 2.80
CA PHE A 82 7.77 -0.77 3.52
C PHE A 82 8.98 -0.58 4.46
N PRO A 83 10.12 -0.04 3.98
CA PRO A 83 11.27 0.14 4.88
C PRO A 83 11.00 1.11 6.03
N ILE A 84 10.25 2.17 5.76
CA ILE A 84 9.96 3.18 6.78
C ILE A 84 9.12 2.57 7.91
N LEU A 85 8.03 1.91 7.57
CA LEU A 85 7.16 1.31 8.58
C LEU A 85 7.83 0.14 9.29
N THR A 86 8.58 -0.66 8.57
CA THR A 86 9.31 -1.78 9.17
C THR A 86 10.34 -1.29 10.18
N TYR A 87 11.05 -0.23 9.87
CA TYR A 87 12.00 0.35 10.79
C TYR A 87 11.30 0.92 12.03
N LEU A 88 10.19 1.64 11.83
CA LEU A 88 9.49 2.31 12.93
C LEU A 88 8.88 1.31 13.92
N TYR A 89 8.35 0.20 13.46
CA TYR A 89 7.65 -0.76 14.32
C TYR A 89 8.50 -1.94 14.74
N LEU A 90 9.36 -2.43 13.88
CA LEU A 90 10.15 -3.64 14.14
C LEU A 90 11.62 -3.35 14.38
N GLY A 91 12.07 -2.11 14.13
CA GLY A 91 13.46 -1.76 14.29
C GLY A 91 14.39 -2.40 13.26
N GLU A 92 13.83 -3.01 12.23
CA GLU A 92 14.63 -3.66 11.18
C GLU A 92 15.03 -2.64 10.13
N THR A 93 16.25 -2.76 9.65
CA THR A 93 16.74 -1.94 8.54
C THR A 93 17.07 -2.83 7.36
N ILE A 94 17.14 -2.22 6.18
CA ILE A 94 17.58 -2.94 4.99
C ILE A 94 19.06 -3.29 5.17
N THR A 95 19.37 -4.59 5.11
CA THR A 95 20.74 -5.06 5.13
C THR A 95 21.07 -5.67 3.77
N LEU A 96 22.21 -5.29 3.26
CA LEU A 96 22.69 -5.80 1.98
C LEU A 96 23.71 -6.90 2.19
#